data_6379b2fc076e706585e7e8df43b4589b
#
_entry.id   6379b2fc076e706585e7e8df43b4589b
#
_cell.length_a   1.000
_cell.length_b   1.000
_cell.length_c   1.000
_cell.angle_alpha   90.00
_cell.angle_beta   90.00
_cell.angle_gamma   90.00
#
_symmetry.space_group_name_H-M   'P 1'
#
loop_
_entity.id
_entity.type
_entity.pdbx_description
1 polymer ?
#
loop_
_entity_poly.entity_id
_entity_poly.type
_entity_poly.pdbx_seq_one_letter_code
_entity_poly.pdbx_strand_id
1 'polypeptide(L)'
;LVVPRGTSAVFFGLVREGRVFNVGEKVVYPHHGAGTVVRKDQKVVLGLEREYLTIQILHNDMIVNVPTENAERVGLRKVIDEKMVERVLEVLHGDGTTMPKNWNRRFKYNRDKMKTGDIFELAEVVRNLSLREQEKGLSTGEKQMFVKAKKILASELMYARDMDEEETAEWLDSVLERVSDQTVVA
;
A
#
# COMPACT_ATOMS: atom_id res chain seq x y z
N LEU A 1 -33.37 -57.93 4.94
CA LEU A 1 -33.41 -56.55 4.52
C LEU A 1 -32.27 -55.82 5.22
N VAL A 2 -31.19 -55.50 4.48
CA VAL A 2 -30.00 -54.85 5.00
C VAL A 2 -30.08 -53.38 4.56
N VAL A 3 -30.10 -52.47 5.51
CA VAL A 3 -30.05 -51.04 5.28
C VAL A 3 -28.57 -50.58 5.29
N PRO A 4 -28.03 -49.94 4.23
CA PRO A 4 -26.67 -49.43 4.26
C PRO A 4 -26.62 -48.14 5.09
N ARG A 5 -25.67 -48.10 6.04
CA ARG A 5 -25.34 -46.92 6.83
C ARG A 5 -24.77 -45.81 5.95
N GLY A 6 -25.39 -44.66 6.04
CA GLY A 6 -24.98 -43.47 5.32
C GLY A 6 -23.58 -43.01 5.68
N THR A 7 -22.79 -42.81 4.66
CA THR A 7 -21.48 -42.17 4.70
C THR A 7 -21.66 -40.68 5.05
N SER A 8 -21.23 -40.28 6.24
CA SER A 8 -21.16 -38.87 6.63
C SER A 8 -20.12 -38.20 5.75
N ALA A 9 -20.58 -37.42 4.78
CA ALA A 9 -19.72 -36.56 4.01
C ALA A 9 -19.20 -35.43 4.95
N VAL A 10 -18.00 -35.62 5.44
CA VAL A 10 -17.26 -34.53 6.11
C VAL A 10 -16.98 -33.48 5.06
N PHE A 11 -17.78 -32.43 5.07
CA PHE A 11 -17.50 -31.22 4.30
C PHE A 11 -16.26 -30.58 4.94
N PHE A 12 -15.07 -30.95 4.45
CA PHE A 12 -13.85 -30.20 4.66
C PHE A 12 -14.02 -28.87 3.90
N GLY A 13 -14.67 -27.92 4.56
CA GLY A 13 -14.62 -26.54 4.12
C GLY A 13 -13.14 -26.16 4.09
N LEU A 14 -12.61 -25.86 2.90
CA LEU A 14 -11.34 -25.18 2.75
C LEU A 14 -11.44 -23.87 3.54
N VAL A 15 -11.03 -23.89 4.79
CA VAL A 15 -10.66 -22.69 5.52
C VAL A 15 -9.46 -22.15 4.75
N ARG A 16 -9.67 -21.15 3.90
CA ARG A 16 -8.55 -20.32 3.43
C ARG A 16 -7.85 -19.86 4.69
N GLU A 17 -6.63 -20.33 4.90
CA GLU A 17 -5.77 -19.78 5.95
C GLU A 17 -5.63 -18.29 5.65
N GLY A 18 -6.44 -17.47 6.32
CA GLY A 18 -6.35 -16.03 6.26
C GLY A 18 -4.94 -15.62 6.69
N ARG A 19 -4.38 -14.58 6.09
CA ARG A 19 -3.09 -14.06 6.49
C ARG A 19 -3.11 -13.75 7.99
N VAL A 20 -2.31 -14.47 8.77
CA VAL A 20 -2.16 -14.20 10.19
C VAL A 20 -1.20 -13.04 10.38
N PHE A 21 -1.64 -12.00 11.08
CA PHE A 21 -0.81 -10.88 11.47
C PHE A 21 -0.52 -10.93 12.96
N ASN A 22 0.72 -10.70 13.36
CA ASN A 22 1.18 -10.75 14.74
C ASN A 22 1.55 -9.37 15.27
N VAL A 23 1.50 -9.19 16.61
CA VAL A 23 1.99 -7.97 17.25
C VAL A 23 3.47 -7.77 16.95
N GLY A 24 3.87 -6.54 16.61
CA GLY A 24 5.20 -6.17 16.16
C GLY A 24 5.40 -6.28 14.64
N GLU A 25 4.49 -6.92 13.91
CA GLU A 25 4.61 -7.07 12.45
C GLU A 25 4.41 -5.74 11.73
N LYS A 26 5.26 -5.50 10.73
CA LYS A 26 5.15 -4.35 9.83
C LYS A 26 4.14 -4.66 8.72
N VAL A 27 3.15 -3.81 8.59
CA VAL A 27 2.02 -4.00 7.66
C VAL A 27 1.77 -2.73 6.87
N VAL A 28 1.13 -2.88 5.73
CA VAL A 28 0.63 -1.76 4.92
C VAL A 28 -0.88 -1.76 4.94
N TYR A 29 -1.44 -0.63 5.36
CA TYR A 29 -2.87 -0.37 5.26
C TYR A 29 -3.10 0.55 4.05
N PRO A 30 -3.78 0.08 2.99
CA PRO A 30 -4.00 0.87 1.77
C PRO A 30 -4.55 2.27 2.08
N HIS A 31 -4.10 3.28 1.35
CA HIS A 31 -4.40 4.71 1.54
C HIS A 31 -3.82 5.40 2.78
N HIS A 32 -3.32 4.63 3.74
CA HIS A 32 -2.78 5.16 4.99
C HIS A 32 -1.26 4.92 5.12
N GLY A 33 -0.70 4.01 4.32
CA GLY A 33 0.71 3.69 4.32
C GLY A 33 1.09 2.57 5.28
N ALA A 34 2.38 2.48 5.59
CA ALA A 34 2.92 1.45 6.46
C ALA A 34 2.70 1.78 7.94
N GLY A 35 2.59 0.75 8.74
CA GLY A 35 2.41 0.83 10.18
C GLY A 35 2.85 -0.44 10.88
N THR A 36 2.71 -0.47 12.20
CA THR A 36 3.03 -1.62 13.04
C THR A 36 1.78 -2.13 13.73
N VAL A 37 1.58 -3.44 13.75
CA VAL A 37 0.55 -4.07 14.60
C VAL A 37 1.01 -3.94 16.05
N VAL A 38 0.36 -3.06 16.82
CA VAL A 38 0.76 -2.78 18.20
C VAL A 38 -0.01 -3.62 19.21
N ARG A 39 -1.19 -4.12 18.84
CA ARG A 39 -2.05 -4.91 19.74
C ARG A 39 -3.01 -5.80 18.95
N LYS A 40 -3.40 -6.89 19.58
CA LYS A 40 -4.38 -7.85 19.09
C LYS A 40 -5.33 -8.21 20.22
N ASP A 41 -6.61 -7.84 20.13
CA ASP A 41 -7.59 -7.94 21.20
C ASP A 41 -8.90 -8.54 20.74
N GLN A 42 -9.54 -9.26 21.65
CA GLN A 42 -10.95 -9.63 21.52
C GLN A 42 -11.82 -8.44 21.95
N LYS A 43 -12.78 -8.06 21.12
CA LYS A 43 -13.77 -7.00 21.44
C LYS A 43 -15.18 -7.48 21.11
N VAL A 44 -16.11 -7.18 22.02
CA VAL A 44 -17.52 -7.42 21.77
C VAL A 44 -18.12 -6.19 21.09
N VAL A 45 -18.52 -6.34 19.83
CA VAL A 45 -19.15 -5.28 19.03
C VAL A 45 -20.50 -5.79 18.53
N LEU A 46 -21.57 -5.08 18.86
CA LEU A 46 -22.96 -5.47 18.53
C LEU A 46 -23.32 -6.90 19.01
N GLY A 47 -22.83 -7.29 20.20
CA GLY A 47 -23.06 -8.62 20.77
C GLY A 47 -22.27 -9.78 20.16
N LEU A 48 -21.36 -9.51 19.22
CA LEU A 48 -20.47 -10.48 18.61
C LEU A 48 -19.04 -10.27 19.10
N GLU A 49 -18.42 -11.33 19.58
CA GLU A 49 -16.99 -11.34 19.94
C GLU A 49 -16.15 -11.48 18.68
N ARG A 50 -15.24 -10.53 18.47
CA ARG A 50 -14.35 -10.51 17.30
C ARG A 50 -12.95 -10.09 17.71
N GLU A 51 -11.97 -10.66 17.04
CA GLU A 51 -10.57 -10.28 17.20
C GLU A 51 -10.27 -9.04 16.34
N TYR A 52 -9.59 -8.05 16.92
CA TYR A 52 -9.18 -6.82 16.27
C TYR A 52 -7.66 -6.66 16.29
N LEU A 53 -7.11 -6.25 15.16
CA LEU A 53 -5.75 -5.77 15.04
C LEU A 53 -5.76 -4.25 15.28
N THR A 54 -4.95 -3.78 16.19
CA THR A 54 -4.67 -2.35 16.39
C THR A 54 -3.37 -2.03 15.68
N ILE A 55 -3.42 -1.16 14.68
CA ILE A 55 -2.29 -0.79 13.82
C ILE A 55 -1.99 0.69 14.06
N GLN A 56 -0.75 1.00 14.40
CA GLN A 56 -0.25 2.37 14.47
C GLN A 56 0.39 2.71 13.12
N ILE A 57 -0.17 3.70 12.44
CA ILE A 57 0.32 4.19 11.15
C ILE A 57 1.51 5.12 11.38
N LEU A 58 2.56 4.91 10.61
CA LEU A 58 3.86 5.54 10.86
C LEU A 58 3.85 7.06 10.70
N HIS A 59 3.36 7.58 9.59
CA HIS A 59 3.58 8.98 9.20
C HIS A 59 2.61 9.99 9.85
N ASN A 60 1.62 9.56 10.61
CA ASN A 60 0.62 10.46 11.24
C ASN A 60 0.14 9.97 12.61
N ASP A 61 0.80 9.00 13.21
CA ASP A 61 0.47 8.38 14.50
C ASP A 61 -0.99 7.90 14.62
N MET A 62 -1.67 7.77 13.49
CA MET A 62 -3.06 7.33 13.45
C MET A 62 -3.17 5.88 13.90
N ILE A 63 -4.12 5.62 14.80
CA ILE A 63 -4.43 4.26 15.26
C ILE A 63 -5.66 3.76 14.50
N VAL A 64 -5.50 2.63 13.83
CA VAL A 64 -6.58 1.96 13.10
C VAL A 64 -6.89 0.62 13.76
N ASN A 65 -8.17 0.33 13.98
CA ASN A 65 -8.63 -0.96 14.46
C ASN A 65 -9.31 -1.71 13.30
N VAL A 66 -8.75 -2.86 12.95
CA VAL A 66 -9.23 -3.70 11.84
C VAL A 66 -9.66 -5.05 12.39
N PRO A 67 -10.92 -5.49 12.19
CA PRO A 67 -11.29 -6.87 12.51
C PRO A 67 -10.40 -7.84 11.72
N THR A 68 -9.82 -8.84 12.37
CA THR A 68 -8.88 -9.78 11.74
C THR A 68 -9.50 -10.48 10.53
N GLU A 69 -10.79 -10.83 10.62
CA GLU A 69 -11.57 -11.43 9.53
C GLU A 69 -11.70 -10.51 8.29
N ASN A 70 -11.56 -9.20 8.46
CA ASN A 70 -11.64 -8.20 7.40
C ASN A 70 -10.28 -7.75 6.86
N ALA A 71 -9.17 -8.18 7.45
CA ALA A 71 -7.83 -7.73 7.11
C ALA A 71 -7.53 -7.86 5.60
N GLU A 72 -7.82 -9.00 5.01
CA GLU A 72 -7.65 -9.21 3.56
C GLU A 72 -8.60 -8.36 2.73
N ARG A 73 -9.85 -8.21 3.17
CA ARG A 73 -10.87 -7.43 2.44
C ARG A 73 -10.52 -5.94 2.37
N VAL A 74 -9.89 -5.40 3.41
CA VAL A 74 -9.40 -4.02 3.42
C VAL A 74 -8.04 -3.86 2.76
N GLY A 75 -7.46 -4.96 2.25
CA GLY A 75 -6.17 -4.96 1.56
C GLY A 75 -4.97 -4.87 2.49
N LEU A 76 -5.12 -5.20 3.79
CA LEU A 76 -3.98 -5.26 4.71
C LEU A 76 -2.99 -6.31 4.23
N ARG A 77 -1.71 -5.93 4.12
CA ARG A 77 -0.63 -6.81 3.66
C ARG A 77 0.66 -6.54 4.41
N LYS A 78 1.60 -7.47 4.32
CA LYS A 78 2.96 -7.25 4.81
C LYS A 78 3.69 -6.22 3.96
N VAL A 79 4.68 -5.57 4.56
CA VAL A 79 5.63 -4.71 3.86
C VAL A 79 6.39 -5.55 2.83
N ILE A 80 6.76 -4.94 1.72
CA ILE A 80 7.54 -5.57 0.65
C ILE A 80 8.94 -5.98 1.12
N ASP A 81 9.50 -6.98 0.45
CA ASP A 81 10.88 -7.41 0.62
C ASP A 81 11.85 -6.61 -0.28
N GLU A 82 13.15 -6.83 -0.11
CA GLU A 82 14.22 -6.15 -0.86
C GLU A 82 14.12 -6.37 -2.37
N LYS A 83 13.75 -7.57 -2.82
CA LYS A 83 13.56 -7.85 -4.25
C LYS A 83 12.43 -7.03 -4.86
N MET A 84 11.38 -6.80 -4.08
CA MET A 84 10.29 -5.95 -4.52
C MET A 84 10.68 -4.46 -4.51
N VAL A 85 11.58 -4.04 -3.61
CA VAL A 85 12.15 -2.68 -3.63
C VAL A 85 12.90 -2.43 -4.94
N GLU A 86 13.73 -3.38 -5.41
CA GLU A 86 14.42 -3.26 -6.70
C GLU A 86 13.43 -3.05 -7.85
N ARG A 87 12.34 -3.82 -7.88
CA ARG A 87 11.29 -3.66 -8.89
C ARG A 87 10.54 -2.33 -8.77
N VAL A 88 10.35 -1.81 -7.56
CA VAL A 88 9.78 -0.46 -7.35
C VAL A 88 10.71 0.59 -7.95
N LEU A 89 12.03 0.45 -7.76
CA LEU A 89 13.02 1.33 -8.37
C LEU A 89 13.00 1.25 -9.91
N GLU A 90 12.84 0.07 -10.50
CA GLU A 90 12.65 -0.07 -11.95
C GLU A 90 11.43 0.71 -12.43
N VAL A 91 10.30 0.66 -11.70
CA VAL A 91 9.12 1.44 -12.02
C VAL A 91 9.38 2.94 -11.89
N LEU A 92 10.07 3.38 -10.83
CA LEU A 92 10.40 4.79 -10.63
C LEU A 92 11.35 5.33 -11.71
N HIS A 93 12.33 4.54 -12.14
CA HIS A 93 13.30 4.92 -13.19
C HIS A 93 12.75 4.76 -14.62
N GLY A 94 11.61 4.10 -14.79
CA GLY A 94 11.01 3.89 -16.10
C GLY A 94 10.42 5.17 -16.71
N ASP A 95 10.13 5.11 -18.01
CA ASP A 95 9.49 6.19 -18.73
C ASP A 95 8.11 6.52 -18.18
N GLY A 96 7.71 7.78 -18.27
CA GLY A 96 6.39 8.25 -17.86
C GLY A 96 5.26 7.53 -18.62
N THR A 97 4.28 7.02 -17.90
CA THR A 97 3.09 6.44 -18.53
C THR A 97 2.19 7.55 -19.09
N THR A 98 1.63 7.33 -20.27
CA THR A 98 0.69 8.28 -20.87
C THR A 98 -0.53 8.48 -20.00
N MET A 99 -0.64 9.64 -19.38
CA MET A 99 -1.80 10.03 -18.58
C MET A 99 -2.86 10.78 -19.42
N PRO A 100 -4.14 10.73 -19.03
CA PRO A 100 -5.19 11.50 -19.69
C PRO A 100 -4.87 13.00 -19.70
N LYS A 101 -5.04 13.66 -20.87
CA LYS A 101 -4.80 15.12 -21.01
C LYS A 101 -5.78 15.95 -20.17
N ASN A 102 -7.04 15.52 -20.09
CA ASN A 102 -8.07 16.19 -19.30
C ASN A 102 -7.79 16.03 -17.79
N TRP A 103 -7.81 17.15 -17.05
CA TRP A 103 -7.47 17.20 -15.63
C TRP A 103 -8.34 16.24 -14.77
N ASN A 104 -9.68 16.29 -14.91
CA ASN A 104 -10.59 15.46 -14.13
C ASN A 104 -10.33 13.96 -14.34
N ARG A 105 -10.09 13.57 -15.62
CA ARG A 105 -9.79 12.16 -15.97
C ARG A 105 -8.43 11.74 -15.41
N ARG A 106 -7.42 12.61 -15.49
CA ARG A 106 -6.09 12.34 -14.96
C ARG A 106 -6.09 12.24 -13.43
N PHE A 107 -6.78 13.16 -12.76
CA PHE A 107 -6.93 13.13 -11.31
C PHE A 107 -7.63 11.84 -10.84
N LYS A 108 -8.72 11.46 -11.52
CA LYS A 108 -9.42 10.20 -11.24
C LYS A 108 -8.53 8.99 -11.48
N TYR A 109 -7.80 8.95 -12.60
CA TYR A 109 -6.89 7.87 -12.97
C TYR A 109 -5.83 7.61 -11.87
N ASN A 110 -5.12 8.65 -11.46
CA ASN A 110 -4.12 8.53 -10.40
C ASN A 110 -4.74 8.14 -9.05
N ARG A 111 -5.88 8.74 -8.69
CA ARG A 111 -6.61 8.41 -7.47
C ARG A 111 -7.06 6.94 -7.45
N ASP A 112 -7.55 6.42 -8.57
CA ASP A 112 -8.01 5.04 -8.65
C ASP A 112 -6.82 4.06 -8.53
N LYS A 113 -5.65 4.37 -9.11
CA LYS A 113 -4.40 3.63 -8.89
C LYS A 113 -3.98 3.63 -7.41
N MET A 114 -3.99 4.77 -6.75
CA MET A 114 -3.68 4.82 -5.31
C MET A 114 -4.62 3.98 -4.45
N LYS A 115 -5.85 3.73 -4.92
CA LYS A 115 -6.84 2.92 -4.18
C LYS A 115 -6.59 1.42 -4.25
N THR A 116 -5.85 0.93 -5.22
CA THR A 116 -5.56 -0.49 -5.36
C THR A 116 -4.74 -1.04 -4.20
N GLY A 117 -3.93 -0.17 -3.56
CA GLY A 117 -2.96 -0.58 -2.54
C GLY A 117 -1.73 -1.29 -3.11
N ASP A 118 -1.65 -1.42 -4.44
CA ASP A 118 -0.49 -1.97 -5.13
C ASP A 118 0.66 -0.95 -5.12
N ILE A 119 1.84 -1.38 -4.66
CA ILE A 119 3.00 -0.50 -4.54
C ILE A 119 3.55 -0.06 -5.90
N PHE A 120 3.45 -0.91 -6.92
CA PHE A 120 3.93 -0.56 -8.27
C PHE A 120 3.03 0.50 -8.91
N GLU A 121 1.71 0.40 -8.72
CA GLU A 121 0.78 1.43 -9.15
C GLU A 121 0.99 2.74 -8.40
N LEU A 122 1.30 2.66 -7.10
CA LEU A 122 1.65 3.83 -6.29
C LEU A 122 2.95 4.48 -6.77
N ALA A 123 3.99 3.69 -7.05
CA ALA A 123 5.26 4.15 -7.59
C ALA A 123 5.08 4.83 -8.97
N GLU A 124 4.24 4.24 -9.83
CA GLU A 124 3.89 4.84 -11.12
C GLU A 124 3.21 6.22 -10.95
N VAL A 125 2.29 6.35 -9.99
CA VAL A 125 1.66 7.66 -9.70
C VAL A 125 2.70 8.68 -9.24
N VAL A 126 3.62 8.29 -8.35
CA VAL A 126 4.70 9.16 -7.84
C VAL A 126 5.60 9.60 -9.00
N ARG A 127 6.09 8.68 -9.82
CA ARG A 127 6.90 8.98 -11.00
C ARG A 127 6.20 9.92 -11.97
N ASN A 128 4.97 9.57 -12.38
CA ASN A 128 4.24 10.33 -13.39
C ASN A 128 3.90 11.76 -12.93
N LEU A 129 3.58 11.94 -11.65
CA LEU A 129 3.33 13.27 -11.09
C LEU A 129 4.63 14.06 -10.92
N SER A 130 5.75 13.41 -10.57
CA SER A 130 7.07 14.03 -10.50
C SER A 130 7.48 14.58 -11.87
N LEU A 131 7.46 13.76 -12.91
CA LEU A 131 7.78 14.17 -14.28
C LEU A 131 6.87 15.31 -14.76
N ARG A 132 5.59 15.23 -14.45
CA ARG A 132 4.64 16.27 -14.83
C ARG A 132 4.90 17.60 -14.10
N GLU A 133 5.28 17.58 -12.82
CA GLU A 133 5.63 18.80 -12.07
C GLU A 133 6.78 19.53 -12.75
N GLN A 134 7.76 18.80 -13.24
CA GLN A 134 8.92 19.37 -13.94
C GLN A 134 8.56 19.93 -15.33
N GLU A 135 7.73 19.21 -16.10
CA GLU A 135 7.38 19.63 -17.46
C GLU A 135 6.39 20.80 -17.53
N LYS A 136 5.34 20.77 -16.71
CA LYS A 136 4.14 21.64 -16.87
C LYS A 136 3.61 22.19 -15.55
N GLY A 137 4.15 21.73 -14.44
CA GLY A 137 3.61 21.98 -13.11
C GLY A 137 2.34 21.17 -12.80
N LEU A 138 2.08 21.02 -11.53
CA LEU A 138 0.89 20.35 -10.99
C LEU A 138 -0.13 21.38 -10.50
N SER A 139 -1.41 21.08 -10.67
CA SER A 139 -2.49 21.80 -10.00
C SER A 139 -2.44 21.56 -8.48
N THR A 140 -3.11 22.41 -7.70
CA THR A 140 -3.16 22.27 -6.24
C THR A 140 -3.61 20.87 -5.80
N GLY A 141 -4.64 20.31 -6.44
CA GLY A 141 -5.12 18.96 -6.12
C GLY A 141 -4.10 17.87 -6.48
N GLU A 142 -3.40 18.00 -7.60
CA GLU A 142 -2.35 17.08 -8.01
C GLU A 142 -1.12 17.16 -7.08
N LYS A 143 -0.76 18.37 -6.61
CA LYS A 143 0.32 18.57 -5.61
C LYS A 143 -0.01 17.85 -4.31
N GLN A 144 -1.22 18.00 -3.80
CA GLN A 144 -1.67 17.28 -2.60
C GLN A 144 -1.63 15.76 -2.79
N MET A 145 -2.07 15.29 -3.97
CA MET A 145 -2.03 13.86 -4.32
C MET A 145 -0.59 13.34 -4.40
N PHE A 146 0.31 14.09 -5.01
CA PHE A 146 1.74 13.75 -5.14
C PHE A 146 2.40 13.64 -3.76
N VAL A 147 2.21 14.64 -2.90
CA VAL A 147 2.73 14.63 -1.52
C VAL A 147 2.20 13.42 -0.75
N LYS A 148 0.90 13.13 -0.86
CA LYS A 148 0.29 11.96 -0.20
C LYS A 148 0.85 10.65 -0.74
N ALA A 149 0.93 10.49 -2.06
CA ALA A 149 1.45 9.28 -2.70
C ALA A 149 2.91 9.02 -2.31
N LYS A 150 3.74 10.07 -2.34
CA LYS A 150 5.14 10.01 -1.94
C LYS A 150 5.31 9.59 -0.47
N LYS A 151 4.51 10.15 0.45
CA LYS A 151 4.54 9.76 1.87
C LYS A 151 4.14 8.30 2.08
N ILE A 152 3.10 7.82 1.40
CA ILE A 152 2.67 6.41 1.50
C ILE A 152 3.79 5.50 0.99
N LEU A 153 4.38 5.80 -0.17
CA LEU A 153 5.48 5.04 -0.76
C LEU A 153 6.71 5.04 0.17
N ALA A 154 7.12 6.21 0.65
CA ALA A 154 8.25 6.36 1.58
C ALA A 154 8.06 5.55 2.86
N SER A 155 6.86 5.56 3.45
CA SER A 155 6.58 4.81 4.68
C SER A 155 6.79 3.29 4.53
N GLU A 156 6.53 2.73 3.36
CA GLU A 156 6.76 1.32 3.09
C GLU A 156 8.25 1.03 2.80
N LEU A 157 8.89 1.87 1.99
CA LEU A 157 10.32 1.77 1.65
C LEU A 157 11.20 1.91 2.88
N MET A 158 10.84 2.78 3.82
CA MET A 158 11.50 2.95 5.11
C MET A 158 11.59 1.63 5.88
N TYR A 159 10.49 0.91 6.00
CA TYR A 159 10.48 -0.40 6.65
C TYR A 159 11.17 -1.50 5.84
N ALA A 160 11.07 -1.45 4.52
CA ALA A 160 11.67 -2.45 3.64
C ALA A 160 13.19 -2.35 3.58
N ARG A 161 13.76 -1.16 3.83
CA ARG A 161 15.20 -0.88 3.78
C ARG A 161 15.82 -0.59 5.14
N ASP A 162 15.05 -0.63 6.21
CA ASP A 162 15.48 -0.29 7.57
C ASP A 162 16.15 1.10 7.65
N MET A 163 15.54 2.09 6.98
CA MET A 163 15.98 3.48 6.96
C MET A 163 15.08 4.31 7.87
N ASP A 164 15.52 5.49 8.28
CA ASP A 164 14.66 6.44 8.97
C ASP A 164 13.81 7.29 7.98
N GLU A 165 12.93 8.16 8.51
CA GLU A 165 12.00 8.94 7.70
C GLU A 165 12.75 9.99 6.84
N GLU A 166 13.77 10.65 7.40
CA GLU A 166 14.55 11.70 6.75
C GLU A 166 15.43 11.08 5.63
N GLU A 167 16.19 10.04 5.97
CA GLU A 167 16.99 9.27 5.01
C GLU A 167 16.16 8.74 3.83
N THR A 168 14.97 8.19 4.13
CA THR A 168 14.09 7.66 3.08
C THR A 168 13.53 8.76 2.19
N ALA A 169 13.18 9.92 2.76
CA ALA A 169 12.67 11.05 2.00
C ALA A 169 13.75 11.61 1.05
N GLU A 170 14.96 11.85 1.56
CA GLU A 170 16.10 12.32 0.77
C GLU A 170 16.48 11.31 -0.33
N TRP A 171 16.55 10.04 0.03
CA TRP A 171 16.83 8.99 -0.94
C TRP A 171 15.78 8.92 -2.06
N LEU A 172 14.49 8.95 -1.72
CA LEU A 172 13.41 8.94 -2.71
C LEU A 172 13.45 10.18 -3.61
N ASP A 173 13.78 11.34 -3.06
CA ASP A 173 13.96 12.57 -3.84
C ASP A 173 15.13 12.42 -4.81
N SER A 174 16.26 11.90 -4.38
CA SER A 174 17.42 11.64 -5.26
C SER A 174 17.10 10.65 -6.39
N VAL A 175 16.25 9.66 -6.14
CA VAL A 175 15.77 8.72 -7.17
C VAL A 175 14.91 9.45 -8.20
N LEU A 176 13.99 10.31 -7.76
CA LEU A 176 13.09 11.05 -8.66
C LEU A 176 13.82 12.13 -9.48
N GLU A 177 14.87 12.75 -8.94
CA GLU A 177 15.71 13.71 -9.66
C GLU A 177 16.49 13.06 -10.82
N ARG A 178 17.07 11.88 -10.61
CA ARG A 178 17.79 11.13 -11.67
C ARG A 178 16.90 10.74 -12.84
N VAL A 179 15.63 10.50 -12.59
CA VAL A 179 14.64 10.20 -13.66
C VAL A 179 14.46 11.40 -14.59
N SER A 180 14.49 12.61 -14.04
CA SER A 180 14.33 13.84 -14.81
C SER A 180 15.50 14.11 -15.75
N ASP A 181 16.73 13.86 -15.29
CA ASP A 181 17.94 14.11 -16.08
C ASP A 181 18.05 13.16 -17.28
N GLN A 182 17.55 11.92 -17.18
CA GLN A 182 17.53 10.97 -18.28
C GLN A 182 16.51 11.30 -19.36
N THR A 183 15.40 11.97 -19.00
CA THR A 183 14.33 12.32 -19.95
C THR A 183 14.68 13.58 -20.78
N VAL A 184 15.60 14.41 -20.30
CA VAL A 184 16.03 15.65 -21.00
C VAL A 184 17.09 15.37 -22.09
N VAL A 185 17.74 14.21 -22.07
CA VAL A 185 18.85 13.86 -22.98
C VAL A 185 18.40 12.99 -24.16
N ALA A 186 17.15 12.56 -24.22
CA ALA A 186 16.56 11.76 -25.29
C ALA A 186 15.62 12.57 -26.16
#